data_9c406cdf2223552ebdaa743f5f4ed863
#
_entry.id   9c406cdf2223552ebdaa743f5f4ed863
#
_cell.length_a   1.000
_cell.length_b   1.000
_cell.length_c   1.000
_cell.angle_alpha   90.00
_cell.angle_beta   90.00
_cell.angle_gamma   90.00
#
_symmetry.space_group_name_H-M   'P 1'
#
loop_
_entity.id
_entity.type
_entity.pdbx_description
1 polymer ?
#
loop_
_entity_poly.entity_id
_entity_poly.type
_entity_poly.pdbx_seq_one_letter_code
_entity_poly.pdbx_strand_id
1 'polypeptide(L)'
;MADKTASGSGGSSAQDSSKKVGLIGLVGIVISAMIGGGIYNLPQNMAADASAGAIIIAWVVTGIGIWFIANTFRILSAARPELTNGLYTYAEKGFGKLIGFFVAYGYWICNCFALVAYSVLVMATLNYFVPDFTGGNNIPSIIGGSIITWIMYLLALRGAKSTSFLNIIGTIGKLLPVFIFILAVATVFKFSVFMEGFWGMKDGVALTLDFSNVMPQVSSTMLVTLWLFLGIEGAVVVSGKAKSQAAVRKATTIGFLVTLALYIVVSLLPLGVYSQAEVGSMADPSMAAIMLKSFGKWGEIMVNAGVIVSVLSSWLVWMLMLGEMPLAASKSGIFPKMFVKENKNGSPSTSLLWTTIVVQVVLIIS
;
A
#
# COMPACT_ATOMS: atom_id res chain seq x y z
N MET A 1 36.62 13.51 -50.98
CA MET A 1 36.60 13.98 -49.58
C MET A 1 35.39 13.37 -48.94
N ALA A 2 35.61 12.38 -48.06
CA ALA A 2 34.57 11.56 -47.45
C ALA A 2 34.03 12.23 -46.24
N ASP A 3 32.71 12.26 -46.17
CA ASP A 3 31.89 12.78 -45.04
C ASP A 3 32.01 11.82 -43.83
N LYS A 4 32.45 12.35 -42.69
CA LYS A 4 32.46 11.70 -41.39
C LYS A 4 31.60 12.49 -40.42
N THR A 5 30.29 12.23 -40.37
CA THR A 5 29.44 12.65 -39.26
C THR A 5 28.26 11.70 -39.11
N ALA A 6 28.41 10.58 -38.40
CA ALA A 6 27.31 9.82 -37.80
C ALA A 6 27.82 8.89 -36.70
N SER A 7 28.13 9.40 -35.52
CA SER A 7 28.27 8.55 -34.32
C SER A 7 28.06 9.39 -33.06
N GLY A 8 26.82 9.59 -32.59
CA GLY A 8 26.55 10.34 -31.39
C GLY A 8 25.19 10.13 -30.72
N SER A 9 24.28 9.32 -31.27
CA SER A 9 22.92 9.20 -30.73
C SER A 9 22.61 7.91 -29.94
N GLY A 10 23.52 6.95 -29.89
CA GLY A 10 23.29 5.66 -29.23
C GLY A 10 23.47 5.66 -27.71
N GLY A 11 24.26 6.58 -27.16
CA GLY A 11 24.60 6.56 -25.72
C GLY A 11 23.52 7.12 -24.79
N SER A 12 22.75 8.10 -25.23
CA SER A 12 21.74 8.74 -24.37
C SER A 12 20.47 7.88 -24.20
N SER A 13 20.05 7.16 -25.23
CA SER A 13 18.85 6.30 -25.17
C SER A 13 19.07 5.02 -24.35
N ALA A 14 20.25 4.44 -24.39
CA ALA A 14 20.60 3.26 -23.59
C ALA A 14 20.76 3.60 -22.11
N GLN A 15 21.33 4.75 -21.79
CA GLN A 15 21.52 5.23 -20.42
C GLN A 15 20.18 5.63 -19.77
N ASP A 16 19.23 6.15 -20.53
CA ASP A 16 17.88 6.47 -20.07
C ASP A 16 17.04 5.20 -19.79
N SER A 17 17.13 4.17 -20.65
CA SER A 17 16.44 2.89 -20.45
C SER A 17 16.95 2.12 -19.23
N SER A 18 18.22 2.30 -18.83
CA SER A 18 18.81 1.65 -17.66
C SER A 18 18.20 2.13 -16.32
N LYS A 19 17.63 3.34 -16.28
CA LYS A 19 17.01 3.95 -15.10
C LYS A 19 15.54 3.58 -14.94
N LYS A 20 14.92 2.94 -15.93
CA LYS A 20 13.47 2.64 -15.93
C LYS A 20 13.12 1.35 -15.20
N VAL A 21 11.92 1.33 -14.60
CA VAL A 21 11.37 0.22 -13.80
C VAL A 21 10.70 -0.81 -14.71
N GLY A 22 11.07 -2.08 -14.57
CA GLY A 22 10.46 -3.21 -15.29
C GLY A 22 9.20 -3.75 -14.64
N LEU A 23 8.58 -4.77 -15.27
CA LEU A 23 7.31 -5.37 -14.81
C LEU A 23 7.38 -5.84 -13.33
N ILE A 24 8.40 -6.59 -12.95
CA ILE A 24 8.54 -7.11 -11.56
C ILE A 24 8.62 -5.96 -10.56
N GLY A 25 9.40 -4.92 -10.87
CA GLY A 25 9.47 -3.74 -10.02
C GLY A 25 8.14 -3.00 -9.89
N LEU A 26 7.37 -2.89 -10.98
CA LEU A 26 6.04 -2.27 -10.96
C LEU A 26 5.03 -3.11 -10.19
N VAL A 27 5.04 -4.44 -10.34
CA VAL A 27 4.21 -5.36 -9.53
C VAL A 27 4.55 -5.20 -8.05
N GLY A 28 5.84 -5.16 -7.71
CA GLY A 28 6.30 -4.91 -6.34
C GLY A 28 5.83 -3.55 -5.80
N ILE A 29 5.81 -2.49 -6.63
CA ILE A 29 5.29 -1.18 -6.25
C ILE A 29 3.79 -1.26 -5.94
N VAL A 30 2.97 -1.88 -6.80
CA VAL A 30 1.52 -2.00 -6.59
C VAL A 30 1.22 -2.82 -5.33
N ILE A 31 1.81 -4.00 -5.19
CA ILE A 31 1.62 -4.85 -4.01
C ILE A 31 2.08 -4.12 -2.74
N SER A 32 3.24 -3.46 -2.79
CA SER A 32 3.79 -2.78 -1.63
C SER A 32 3.05 -1.51 -1.25
N ALA A 33 2.43 -0.83 -2.20
CA ALA A 33 1.58 0.32 -1.93
C ALA A 33 0.28 -0.10 -1.23
N MET A 34 -0.33 -1.22 -1.63
CA MET A 34 -1.54 -1.75 -1.01
C MET A 34 -1.25 -2.50 0.30
N ILE A 35 -0.27 -3.40 0.32
CA ILE A 35 0.08 -4.19 1.50
C ILE A 35 1.06 -3.40 2.38
N GLY A 36 0.51 -2.60 3.29
CA GLY A 36 1.23 -1.92 4.38
C GLY A 36 1.08 -2.66 5.72
N GLY A 37 0.87 -1.89 6.79
CA GLY A 37 0.56 -2.44 8.12
C GLY A 37 -0.84 -3.02 8.24
N GLY A 38 -1.78 -2.55 7.43
CA GLY A 38 -3.20 -2.90 7.54
C GLY A 38 -3.54 -4.38 7.38
N ILE A 39 -2.76 -5.15 6.61
CA ILE A 39 -2.98 -6.59 6.45
C ILE A 39 -2.83 -7.34 7.78
N TYR A 40 -1.96 -6.87 8.67
CA TYR A 40 -1.69 -7.53 9.96
C TYR A 40 -2.79 -7.33 10.99
N ASN A 41 -3.65 -6.31 10.80
CA ASN A 41 -4.84 -6.04 11.61
C ASN A 41 -6.13 -6.47 10.92
N LEU A 42 -6.04 -6.96 9.69
CA LEU A 42 -7.19 -7.29 8.85
C LEU A 42 -8.13 -8.33 9.48
N PRO A 43 -7.66 -9.42 10.13
CA PRO A 43 -8.55 -10.35 10.80
C PRO A 43 -9.50 -9.67 11.79
N GLN A 44 -8.96 -8.89 12.71
CA GLN A 44 -9.73 -8.18 13.73
C GLN A 44 -10.65 -7.12 13.11
N ASN A 45 -10.11 -6.27 12.21
CA ASN A 45 -10.87 -5.19 11.60
C ASN A 45 -12.10 -5.68 10.80
N MET A 46 -12.03 -6.87 10.22
CA MET A 46 -13.17 -7.46 9.52
C MET A 46 -14.12 -8.18 10.49
N ALA A 47 -13.59 -8.94 11.44
CA ALA A 47 -14.38 -9.72 12.38
C ALA A 47 -15.04 -8.87 13.47
N ALA A 48 -14.57 -7.64 13.73
CA ALA A 48 -15.19 -6.73 14.72
C ALA A 48 -16.69 -6.52 14.44
N ASP A 49 -17.05 -6.35 13.17
CA ASP A 49 -18.40 -5.99 12.76
C ASP A 49 -19.07 -7.00 11.83
N ALA A 50 -18.34 -8.02 11.33
CA ALA A 50 -18.86 -8.91 10.29
C ALA A 50 -18.48 -10.39 10.50
N SER A 51 -19.45 -11.26 10.24
CA SER A 51 -19.31 -12.71 10.20
C SER A 51 -18.69 -13.18 8.88
N ALA A 52 -18.27 -14.45 8.83
CA ALA A 52 -17.60 -15.05 7.66
C ALA A 52 -18.37 -14.83 6.35
N GLY A 53 -19.68 -15.07 6.34
CA GLY A 53 -20.52 -14.90 5.16
C GLY A 53 -20.62 -13.44 4.71
N ALA A 54 -20.77 -12.50 5.64
CA ALA A 54 -20.81 -11.07 5.35
C ALA A 54 -19.45 -10.57 4.83
N ILE A 55 -18.32 -11.06 5.39
CA ILE A 55 -16.97 -10.76 4.92
C ILE A 55 -16.76 -11.22 3.47
N ILE A 56 -17.24 -12.42 3.11
CA ILE A 56 -17.18 -12.92 1.72
C ILE A 56 -17.93 -11.98 0.77
N ILE A 57 -19.14 -11.57 1.14
CA ILE A 57 -19.94 -10.63 0.34
C ILE A 57 -19.22 -9.29 0.21
N ALA A 58 -18.66 -8.77 1.31
CA ALA A 58 -17.90 -7.53 1.30
C ALA A 58 -16.70 -7.58 0.33
N TRP A 59 -15.95 -8.69 0.30
CA TRP A 59 -14.86 -8.88 -0.64
C TRP A 59 -15.31 -9.02 -2.09
N VAL A 60 -16.44 -9.65 -2.35
CA VAL A 60 -17.03 -9.73 -3.70
C VAL A 60 -17.41 -8.32 -4.19
N VAL A 61 -18.13 -7.56 -3.37
CA VAL A 61 -18.56 -6.20 -3.71
C VAL A 61 -17.35 -5.29 -3.94
N THR A 62 -16.40 -5.28 -3.00
CA THR A 62 -15.18 -4.47 -3.11
C THR A 62 -14.31 -4.92 -4.27
N GLY A 63 -14.12 -6.24 -4.45
CA GLY A 63 -13.32 -6.79 -5.54
C GLY A 63 -13.85 -6.39 -6.92
N ILE A 64 -15.17 -6.42 -7.10
CA ILE A 64 -15.82 -5.94 -8.34
C ILE A 64 -15.61 -4.43 -8.51
N GLY A 65 -15.87 -3.64 -7.46
CA GLY A 65 -15.69 -2.18 -7.52
C GLY A 65 -14.26 -1.78 -7.86
N ILE A 66 -13.28 -2.35 -7.16
CA ILE A 66 -11.86 -2.08 -7.40
C ILE A 66 -11.39 -2.61 -8.77
N TRP A 67 -11.95 -3.73 -9.23
CA TRP A 67 -11.68 -4.21 -10.60
C TRP A 67 -12.07 -3.17 -11.66
N PHE A 68 -13.21 -2.49 -11.52
CA PHE A 68 -13.59 -1.41 -12.43
C PHE A 68 -12.60 -0.24 -12.38
N ILE A 69 -12.11 0.13 -11.20
CA ILE A 69 -11.08 1.17 -11.04
C ILE A 69 -9.78 0.72 -11.72
N ALA A 70 -9.29 -0.48 -11.44
CA ALA A 70 -8.09 -1.05 -12.06
C ALA A 70 -8.21 -1.13 -13.59
N ASN A 71 -9.39 -1.53 -14.08
CA ASN A 71 -9.66 -1.63 -15.51
C ASN A 71 -9.73 -0.25 -16.18
N THR A 72 -10.24 0.78 -15.49
CA THR A 72 -10.21 2.18 -15.96
C THR A 72 -8.76 2.63 -16.16
N PHE A 73 -7.87 2.40 -15.21
CA PHE A 73 -6.44 2.69 -15.37
C PHE A 73 -5.80 1.91 -16.52
N ARG A 74 -6.18 0.65 -16.71
CA ARG A 74 -5.74 -0.17 -17.84
C ARG A 74 -6.15 0.40 -19.18
N ILE A 75 -7.42 0.79 -19.32
CA ILE A 75 -7.98 1.37 -20.54
C ILE A 75 -7.32 2.72 -20.84
N LEU A 76 -7.23 3.61 -19.84
CA LEU A 76 -6.63 4.93 -20.01
C LEU A 76 -5.15 4.85 -20.41
N SER A 77 -4.37 3.98 -19.76
CA SER A 77 -2.95 3.79 -20.12
C SER A 77 -2.76 3.07 -21.47
N ALA A 78 -3.78 2.41 -22.00
CA ALA A 78 -3.76 1.85 -23.35
C ALA A 78 -4.17 2.87 -24.43
N ALA A 79 -5.25 3.61 -24.16
CA ALA A 79 -5.81 4.59 -25.09
C ALA A 79 -4.97 5.87 -25.16
N ARG A 80 -4.32 6.25 -24.07
CA ARG A 80 -3.54 7.50 -23.95
C ARG A 80 -2.15 7.21 -23.34
N PRO A 81 -1.29 6.43 -24.03
CA PRO A 81 0.02 6.01 -23.50
C PRO A 81 0.99 7.18 -23.31
N GLU A 82 0.75 8.32 -23.93
CA GLU A 82 1.51 9.56 -23.77
C GLU A 82 1.23 10.27 -22.44
N LEU A 83 0.06 10.00 -21.80
CA LEU A 83 -0.29 10.56 -20.51
C LEU A 83 0.35 9.72 -19.40
N THR A 84 1.59 10.08 -19.06
CA THR A 84 2.32 9.45 -17.96
C THR A 84 1.96 10.10 -16.62
N ASN A 85 2.27 9.39 -15.50
CA ASN A 85 1.96 9.81 -14.12
C ASN A 85 0.45 9.98 -13.83
N GLY A 86 -0.30 9.27 -14.56
CA GLY A 86 -1.71 8.91 -14.64
C GLY A 86 -2.71 9.74 -13.88
N LEU A 87 -2.83 9.59 -12.58
CA LEU A 87 -4.01 10.00 -11.81
C LEU A 87 -4.41 11.46 -12.09
N TYR A 88 -3.48 12.41 -11.87
CA TYR A 88 -3.78 13.82 -12.07
C TYR A 88 -3.81 14.19 -13.56
N THR A 89 -2.95 13.57 -14.40
CA THR A 89 -2.92 13.85 -15.84
C THR A 89 -4.24 13.45 -16.52
N TYR A 90 -4.83 12.33 -16.11
CA TYR A 90 -6.15 11.92 -16.59
C TYR A 90 -7.23 12.90 -16.13
N ALA A 91 -7.18 13.34 -14.86
CA ALA A 91 -8.11 14.33 -14.33
C ALA A 91 -7.97 15.70 -15.03
N GLU A 92 -6.74 16.17 -15.26
CA GLU A 92 -6.47 17.42 -15.98
C GLU A 92 -6.99 17.38 -17.41
N LYS A 93 -6.72 16.28 -18.14
CA LYS A 93 -7.14 16.16 -19.55
C LYS A 93 -8.64 15.92 -19.71
N GLY A 94 -9.28 15.26 -18.72
CA GLY A 94 -10.71 15.00 -18.76
C GLY A 94 -11.58 16.16 -18.27
N PHE A 95 -11.11 16.89 -17.23
CA PHE A 95 -11.94 17.86 -16.51
C PHE A 95 -11.30 19.25 -16.36
N GLY A 96 -10.11 19.45 -16.93
CA GLY A 96 -9.42 20.73 -16.93
C GLY A 96 -8.46 20.92 -15.74
N LYS A 97 -7.71 22.03 -15.81
CA LYS A 97 -6.59 22.32 -14.89
C LYS A 97 -6.98 22.44 -13.42
N LEU A 98 -8.16 22.97 -13.12
CA LEU A 98 -8.63 23.14 -11.75
C LEU A 98 -8.82 21.78 -11.07
N ILE A 99 -9.50 20.86 -11.75
CA ILE A 99 -9.72 19.49 -11.23
C ILE A 99 -8.38 18.74 -11.15
N GLY A 100 -7.50 18.88 -12.15
CA GLY A 100 -6.15 18.35 -12.11
C GLY A 100 -5.37 18.85 -10.90
N PHE A 101 -5.48 20.15 -10.56
CA PHE A 101 -4.84 20.70 -9.35
C PHE A 101 -5.38 20.06 -8.06
N PHE A 102 -6.70 19.99 -7.89
CA PHE A 102 -7.30 19.37 -6.70
C PHE A 102 -6.91 17.90 -6.55
N VAL A 103 -6.85 17.14 -7.64
CA VAL A 103 -6.40 15.75 -7.61
C VAL A 103 -4.93 15.66 -7.23
N ALA A 104 -4.05 16.44 -7.83
CA ALA A 104 -2.61 16.41 -7.53
C ALA A 104 -2.32 16.85 -6.09
N TYR A 105 -2.90 17.98 -5.67
CA TYR A 105 -2.70 18.54 -4.33
C TYR A 105 -3.31 17.68 -3.24
N GLY A 106 -4.56 17.25 -3.44
CA GLY A 106 -5.27 16.40 -2.48
C GLY A 106 -4.57 15.06 -2.30
N TYR A 107 -4.16 14.42 -3.41
CA TYR A 107 -3.39 13.18 -3.36
C TYR A 107 -2.07 13.35 -2.59
N TRP A 108 -1.30 14.40 -2.91
CA TRP A 108 0.00 14.66 -2.30
C TRP A 108 -0.14 14.94 -0.80
N ILE A 109 -1.01 15.86 -0.41
CA ILE A 109 -1.17 16.28 0.99
C ILE A 109 -1.77 15.13 1.85
N CYS A 110 -2.81 14.48 1.36
CA CYS A 110 -3.45 13.36 2.08
C CYS A 110 -2.42 12.24 2.40
N ASN A 111 -1.59 11.90 1.41
CA ASN A 111 -0.59 10.86 1.60
C ASN A 111 0.63 11.31 2.42
N CYS A 112 0.90 12.61 2.56
CA CYS A 112 1.86 13.09 3.55
C CYS A 112 1.39 12.74 4.99
N PHE A 113 0.10 12.93 5.30
CA PHE A 113 -0.46 12.49 6.58
C PHE A 113 -0.41 10.96 6.75
N ALA A 114 -0.62 10.18 5.67
CA ALA A 114 -0.48 8.74 5.71
C ALA A 114 0.96 8.30 6.05
N LEU A 115 1.98 9.03 5.59
CA LEU A 115 3.38 8.76 5.98
C LEU A 115 3.66 9.05 7.46
N VAL A 116 2.99 10.04 8.05
CA VAL A 116 3.05 10.26 9.52
C VAL A 116 2.45 9.07 10.26
N ALA A 117 1.30 8.55 9.81
CA ALA A 117 0.70 7.35 10.38
C ALA A 117 1.64 6.12 10.27
N TYR A 118 2.39 6.00 9.17
CA TYR A 118 3.43 4.96 9.04
C TYR A 118 4.55 5.13 10.07
N SER A 119 4.99 6.37 10.34
CA SER A 119 5.97 6.64 11.39
C SER A 119 5.48 6.19 12.75
N VAL A 120 4.27 6.60 13.12
CA VAL A 120 3.64 6.22 14.39
C VAL A 120 3.48 4.70 14.49
N LEU A 121 3.02 4.03 13.44
CA LEU A 121 2.84 2.58 13.42
C LEU A 121 4.16 1.82 13.57
N VAL A 122 5.23 2.24 12.89
CA VAL A 122 6.56 1.61 13.05
C VAL A 122 7.05 1.77 14.47
N MET A 123 6.95 2.96 15.06
CA MET A 123 7.41 3.21 16.42
C MET A 123 6.56 2.46 17.45
N ALA A 124 5.23 2.44 17.30
CA ALA A 124 4.33 1.65 18.14
C ALA A 124 4.63 0.15 18.08
N THR A 125 4.96 -0.37 16.87
CA THR A 125 5.35 -1.78 16.74
C THR A 125 6.74 -2.06 17.30
N LEU A 126 7.67 -1.11 17.17
CA LEU A 126 9.00 -1.21 17.81
C LEU A 126 8.92 -1.22 19.33
N ASN A 127 7.89 -0.62 19.94
CA ASN A 127 7.64 -0.69 21.38
C ASN A 127 7.53 -2.13 21.89
N TYR A 128 7.12 -3.08 21.06
CA TYR A 128 7.11 -4.50 21.40
C TYR A 128 8.51 -5.03 21.71
N PHE A 129 9.55 -4.51 21.04
CA PHE A 129 10.95 -4.92 21.24
C PHE A 129 11.71 -4.02 22.20
N VAL A 130 11.36 -2.71 22.21
CA VAL A 130 12.02 -1.66 22.99
C VAL A 130 10.93 -0.80 23.64
N PRO A 131 10.66 -0.98 24.95
CA PRO A 131 9.50 -0.38 25.65
C PRO A 131 9.50 1.16 25.75
N ASP A 132 10.47 1.85 25.15
CA ASP A 132 10.59 3.31 25.18
C ASP A 132 9.66 4.03 24.19
N PHE A 133 9.04 3.30 23.24
CA PHE A 133 8.25 3.85 22.12
C PHE A 133 6.74 3.78 22.36
N THR A 134 6.30 4.00 23.59
CA THR A 134 4.90 3.87 24.01
C THR A 134 3.95 4.68 23.13
N GLY A 135 2.94 4.01 22.56
CA GLY A 135 1.94 4.63 21.69
C GLY A 135 2.46 5.07 20.31
N GLY A 136 3.77 5.02 20.07
CA GLY A 136 4.36 5.40 18.78
C GLY A 136 4.42 6.93 18.53
N ASN A 137 3.97 7.76 19.46
CA ASN A 137 3.90 9.22 19.34
C ASN A 137 4.47 9.99 20.55
N ASN A 138 5.13 9.30 21.47
CA ASN A 138 5.89 9.95 22.55
C ASN A 138 7.21 10.56 22.02
N ILE A 139 7.91 11.37 22.82
CA ILE A 139 9.14 12.07 22.40
C ILE A 139 10.19 11.11 21.80
N PRO A 140 10.55 9.97 22.42
CA PRO A 140 11.44 9.00 21.79
C PRO A 140 10.95 8.51 20.42
N SER A 141 9.64 8.26 20.29
CA SER A 141 9.02 7.83 19.02
C SER A 141 9.09 8.92 17.94
N ILE A 142 8.85 10.18 18.29
CA ILE A 142 8.98 11.31 17.36
C ILE A 142 10.41 11.43 16.86
N ILE A 143 11.41 11.28 17.74
CA ILE A 143 12.83 11.30 17.36
C ILE A 143 13.16 10.11 16.44
N GLY A 144 12.78 8.90 16.82
CA GLY A 144 12.99 7.69 16.01
C GLY A 144 12.30 7.77 14.65
N GLY A 145 11.04 8.18 14.64
CA GLY A 145 10.24 8.41 13.43
C GLY A 145 10.84 9.47 12.51
N SER A 146 11.39 10.56 13.09
CA SER A 146 12.11 11.59 12.34
C SER A 146 13.35 11.03 11.66
N ILE A 147 14.15 10.25 12.37
CA ILE A 147 15.34 9.59 11.80
C ILE A 147 14.94 8.69 10.62
N ILE A 148 13.90 7.87 10.79
CA ILE A 148 13.40 6.99 9.72
C ILE A 148 12.90 7.82 8.53
N THR A 149 12.14 8.89 8.75
CA THR A 149 11.65 9.80 7.70
C THR A 149 12.78 10.32 6.82
N TRP A 150 13.87 10.80 7.42
CA TRP A 150 15.02 11.30 6.68
C TRP A 150 15.83 10.18 5.99
N ILE A 151 15.91 8.99 6.59
CA ILE A 151 16.50 7.82 5.92
C ILE A 151 15.69 7.47 4.66
N MET A 152 14.35 7.45 4.74
CA MET A 152 13.47 7.17 3.59
C MET A 152 13.64 8.22 2.48
N TYR A 153 13.79 9.49 2.84
CA TYR A 153 14.15 10.55 1.90
C TYR A 153 15.44 10.26 1.15
N LEU A 154 16.52 9.95 1.89
CA LEU A 154 17.83 9.64 1.30
C LEU A 154 17.80 8.42 0.39
N LEU A 155 17.02 7.39 0.75
CA LEU A 155 16.81 6.20 -0.07
C LEU A 155 16.04 6.54 -1.35
N ALA A 156 14.97 7.35 -1.27
CA ALA A 156 14.19 7.77 -2.42
C ALA A 156 15.00 8.62 -3.41
N LEU A 157 15.99 9.40 -2.94
CA LEU A 157 16.89 10.15 -3.80
C LEU A 157 17.81 9.28 -4.69
N ARG A 158 17.92 7.97 -4.41
CA ARG A 158 18.71 7.04 -5.23
C ARG A 158 18.07 6.74 -6.60
N GLY A 159 16.85 7.17 -6.82
CA GLY A 159 16.12 7.01 -8.09
C GLY A 159 15.14 5.84 -8.09
N ALA A 160 14.15 5.92 -8.98
CA ALA A 160 13.04 4.97 -9.06
C ALA A 160 13.48 3.51 -9.22
N LYS A 161 14.54 3.24 -10.01
CA LYS A 161 15.06 1.88 -10.21
C LYS A 161 15.65 1.30 -8.92
N SER A 162 16.48 2.07 -8.21
CA SER A 162 17.10 1.63 -6.94
C SER A 162 16.04 1.46 -5.85
N THR A 163 15.11 2.40 -5.75
CA THR A 163 13.98 2.35 -4.81
C THR A 163 13.09 1.14 -5.10
N SER A 164 12.79 0.86 -6.38
CA SER A 164 12.02 -0.32 -6.77
C SER A 164 12.74 -1.64 -6.45
N PHE A 165 14.06 -1.70 -6.58
CA PHE A 165 14.84 -2.88 -6.20
C PHE A 165 14.80 -3.13 -4.68
N LEU A 166 15.02 -2.09 -3.88
CA LEU A 166 14.89 -2.18 -2.41
C LEU A 166 13.48 -2.59 -2.00
N ASN A 167 12.46 -2.05 -2.71
CA ASN A 167 11.08 -2.44 -2.48
C ASN A 167 10.79 -3.90 -2.80
N ILE A 168 11.41 -4.50 -3.83
CA ILE A 168 11.24 -5.94 -4.12
C ILE A 168 11.72 -6.76 -2.92
N ILE A 169 12.89 -6.45 -2.36
CA ILE A 169 13.41 -7.13 -1.17
C ILE A 169 12.43 -6.96 0.01
N GLY A 170 11.98 -5.74 0.26
CA GLY A 170 11.00 -5.46 1.30
C GLY A 170 9.64 -6.14 1.06
N THR A 171 9.21 -6.26 -0.21
CA THR A 171 7.97 -6.96 -0.57
C THR A 171 8.07 -8.46 -0.25
N ILE A 172 9.20 -9.08 -0.54
CA ILE A 172 9.46 -10.48 -0.16
C ILE A 172 9.46 -10.59 1.38
N GLY A 173 10.18 -9.68 2.05
CA GLY A 173 10.28 -9.68 3.53
C GLY A 173 8.94 -9.50 4.24
N LYS A 174 8.02 -8.68 3.68
CA LYS A 174 6.68 -8.48 4.27
C LYS A 174 5.70 -9.62 3.95
N LEU A 175 5.82 -10.23 2.78
CA LEU A 175 4.93 -11.32 2.38
C LEU A 175 5.29 -12.63 3.08
N LEU A 176 6.55 -12.84 3.45
CA LEU A 176 6.99 -14.05 4.13
C LEU A 176 6.23 -14.30 5.45
N PRO A 177 6.12 -13.36 6.40
CA PRO A 177 5.30 -13.54 7.60
C PRO A 177 3.82 -13.80 7.29
N VAL A 178 3.27 -13.16 6.27
CA VAL A 178 1.87 -13.36 5.85
C VAL A 178 1.67 -14.79 5.33
N PHE A 179 2.58 -15.31 4.49
CA PHE A 179 2.49 -16.69 4.02
C PHE A 179 2.69 -17.71 5.15
N ILE A 180 3.64 -17.47 6.07
CA ILE A 180 3.82 -18.33 7.24
C ILE A 180 2.56 -18.32 8.10
N PHE A 181 1.94 -17.17 8.33
CA PHE A 181 0.67 -17.05 9.02
C PHE A 181 -0.44 -17.87 8.34
N ILE A 182 -0.61 -17.71 7.04
CA ILE A 182 -1.62 -18.47 6.27
C ILE A 182 -1.39 -19.98 6.42
N LEU A 183 -0.16 -20.43 6.21
CA LEU A 183 0.17 -21.86 6.31
C LEU A 183 -0.02 -22.38 7.74
N ALA A 184 0.44 -21.66 8.75
CA ALA A 184 0.30 -22.06 10.14
C ALA A 184 -1.18 -22.15 10.54
N VAL A 185 -1.96 -21.08 10.31
CA VAL A 185 -3.39 -21.05 10.69
C VAL A 185 -4.20 -22.10 9.92
N ALA A 186 -3.83 -22.39 8.67
CA ALA A 186 -4.47 -23.46 7.90
C ALA A 186 -4.31 -24.85 8.55
N THR A 187 -3.23 -25.11 9.30
CA THR A 187 -3.03 -26.41 9.98
C THR A 187 -3.99 -26.64 11.13
N VAL A 188 -4.52 -25.59 11.72
CA VAL A 188 -5.46 -25.65 12.85
C VAL A 188 -6.88 -25.26 12.48
N PHE A 189 -7.13 -24.98 11.19
CA PHE A 189 -8.43 -24.62 10.66
C PHE A 189 -9.44 -25.77 10.80
N LYS A 190 -10.64 -25.44 11.30
CA LYS A 190 -11.76 -26.38 11.44
C LYS A 190 -12.98 -25.82 10.70
N PHE A 191 -13.44 -26.53 9.70
CA PHE A 191 -14.60 -26.13 8.92
C PHE A 191 -15.88 -25.98 9.76
N SER A 192 -16.04 -26.80 10.83
CA SER A 192 -17.16 -26.69 11.77
C SER A 192 -17.17 -25.34 12.50
N VAL A 193 -16.00 -24.86 12.95
CA VAL A 193 -15.86 -23.54 13.59
C VAL A 193 -16.15 -22.42 12.59
N PHE A 194 -15.63 -22.53 11.36
CA PHE A 194 -15.88 -21.55 10.31
C PHE A 194 -17.37 -21.41 9.95
N MET A 195 -18.13 -22.50 10.01
CA MET A 195 -19.58 -22.50 9.71
C MET A 195 -20.43 -22.10 10.92
N GLU A 196 -19.87 -22.06 12.13
CA GLU A 196 -20.57 -21.63 13.33
C GLU A 196 -20.85 -20.13 13.25
N GLY A 197 -22.13 -19.76 13.26
CA GLY A 197 -22.54 -18.37 13.09
C GLY A 197 -22.09 -17.74 11.77
N PHE A 198 -22.09 -18.51 10.67
CA PHE A 198 -21.60 -18.07 9.35
C PHE A 198 -22.22 -16.75 8.87
N TRP A 199 -23.48 -16.50 9.20
CA TRP A 199 -24.19 -15.24 8.91
C TRP A 199 -24.28 -14.28 10.12
N GLY A 200 -23.62 -14.63 11.22
CA GLY A 200 -23.60 -13.91 12.49
C GLY A 200 -24.28 -14.68 13.61
N MET A 201 -24.07 -14.18 14.82
CA MET A 201 -24.69 -14.70 16.04
C MET A 201 -25.43 -13.56 16.74
N LYS A 202 -26.62 -13.85 17.30
CA LYS A 202 -27.35 -12.92 18.17
C LYS A 202 -27.91 -13.69 19.35
N ASP A 203 -27.57 -13.25 20.55
CA ASP A 203 -28.03 -13.87 21.82
C ASP A 203 -27.73 -15.39 21.86
N GLY A 204 -26.61 -15.83 21.29
CA GLY A 204 -26.20 -17.24 21.24
C GLY A 204 -26.90 -18.06 20.14
N VAL A 205 -27.73 -17.44 19.29
CA VAL A 205 -28.43 -18.10 18.18
C VAL A 205 -27.79 -17.71 16.85
N ALA A 206 -27.48 -18.70 16.01
CA ALA A 206 -26.96 -18.45 14.68
C ALA A 206 -28.02 -17.78 13.80
N LEU A 207 -27.62 -16.69 13.14
CA LEU A 207 -28.46 -15.98 12.18
C LEU A 207 -28.48 -16.71 10.83
N THR A 208 -29.57 -16.50 10.09
CA THR A 208 -29.72 -16.99 8.72
C THR A 208 -29.34 -15.91 7.71
N LEU A 209 -29.15 -16.31 6.45
CA LEU A 209 -28.97 -15.38 5.35
C LEU A 209 -30.22 -14.52 5.17
N ASP A 210 -30.17 -13.31 5.65
CA ASP A 210 -31.20 -12.30 5.50
C ASP A 210 -30.55 -10.93 5.23
N PHE A 211 -31.17 -10.17 4.33
CA PHE A 211 -30.65 -8.85 3.91
C PHE A 211 -30.50 -7.89 5.09
N SER A 212 -31.47 -7.88 6.02
CA SER A 212 -31.46 -7.03 7.20
C SER A 212 -30.33 -7.33 8.18
N ASN A 213 -29.85 -8.58 8.22
CA ASN A 213 -28.72 -9.00 9.05
C ASN A 213 -27.37 -8.78 8.37
N VAL A 214 -27.28 -9.06 7.06
CA VAL A 214 -26.01 -9.13 6.34
C VAL A 214 -25.55 -7.74 5.87
N MET A 215 -26.48 -6.89 5.39
CA MET A 215 -26.10 -5.58 4.83
C MET A 215 -25.46 -4.61 5.84
N PRO A 216 -25.93 -4.51 7.11
CA PRO A 216 -25.22 -3.71 8.11
C PRO A 216 -23.77 -4.19 8.31
N GLN A 217 -23.54 -5.50 8.39
CA GLN A 217 -22.21 -6.09 8.53
C GLN A 217 -21.32 -5.81 7.30
N VAL A 218 -21.86 -5.91 6.09
CA VAL A 218 -21.13 -5.56 4.86
C VAL A 218 -20.80 -4.08 4.85
N SER A 219 -21.76 -3.21 5.20
CA SER A 219 -21.55 -1.76 5.20
C SER A 219 -20.47 -1.31 6.20
N SER A 220 -20.42 -1.92 7.40
CA SER A 220 -19.40 -1.58 8.41
C SER A 220 -17.98 -1.91 7.95
N THR A 221 -17.81 -2.96 7.14
CA THR A 221 -16.50 -3.37 6.62
C THR A 221 -16.07 -2.60 5.36
N MET A 222 -16.97 -1.83 4.71
CA MET A 222 -16.67 -1.18 3.42
C MET A 222 -15.50 -0.20 3.49
N LEU A 223 -15.38 0.57 4.57
CA LEU A 223 -14.25 1.51 4.73
C LEU A 223 -12.91 0.76 4.85
N VAL A 224 -12.89 -0.35 5.59
CA VAL A 224 -11.70 -1.20 5.73
C VAL A 224 -11.29 -1.77 4.37
N THR A 225 -12.24 -2.40 3.67
CA THR A 225 -11.95 -3.05 2.37
C THR A 225 -11.53 -2.04 1.30
N LEU A 226 -12.15 -0.85 1.23
CA LEU A 226 -11.77 0.21 0.29
C LEU A 226 -10.40 0.79 0.63
N TRP A 227 -10.13 1.06 1.91
CA TRP A 227 -8.86 1.62 2.36
C TRP A 227 -7.66 0.71 2.03
N LEU A 228 -7.83 -0.60 2.15
CA LEU A 228 -6.78 -1.58 1.85
C LEU A 228 -6.35 -1.60 0.38
N PHE A 229 -7.18 -1.12 -0.56
CA PHE A 229 -6.83 -1.02 -1.98
C PHE A 229 -6.25 0.33 -2.39
N LEU A 230 -6.07 1.28 -1.47
CA LEU A 230 -5.28 2.49 -1.75
C LEU A 230 -3.86 2.05 -2.12
N GLY A 231 -3.36 2.56 -3.23
CA GLY A 231 -2.08 2.13 -3.82
C GLY A 231 -2.22 1.30 -5.11
N ILE A 232 -3.44 0.89 -5.50
CA ILE A 232 -3.68 0.21 -6.79
C ILE A 232 -3.23 1.05 -7.98
N GLU A 233 -3.25 2.36 -7.83
CA GLU A 233 -2.77 3.35 -8.80
C GLU A 233 -1.24 3.43 -8.88
N GLY A 234 -0.50 2.77 -8.00
CA GLY A 234 0.95 2.95 -7.82
C GLY A 234 1.77 2.81 -9.10
N ALA A 235 1.49 1.76 -9.92
CA ALA A 235 2.17 1.62 -11.21
C ALA A 235 1.83 2.75 -12.19
N VAL A 236 0.61 3.30 -12.13
CA VAL A 236 0.13 4.38 -13.01
C VAL A 236 0.76 5.71 -12.59
N VAL A 237 0.86 6.00 -11.30
CA VAL A 237 1.52 7.19 -10.75
C VAL A 237 2.99 7.25 -11.17
N VAL A 238 3.69 6.11 -11.16
CA VAL A 238 5.12 6.05 -11.56
C VAL A 238 5.31 5.68 -13.03
N SER A 239 4.27 5.71 -13.85
CA SER A 239 4.31 5.24 -15.25
C SER A 239 5.31 6.00 -16.13
N GLY A 240 5.64 7.25 -15.79
CA GLY A 240 6.71 8.01 -16.44
C GLY A 240 8.11 7.38 -16.27
N LYS A 241 8.32 6.61 -15.20
CA LYS A 241 9.57 5.88 -14.93
C LYS A 241 9.49 4.40 -15.34
N ALA A 242 8.38 3.95 -15.92
CA ALA A 242 8.20 2.56 -16.37
C ALA A 242 8.91 2.30 -17.72
N LYS A 243 9.35 1.05 -17.92
CA LYS A 243 9.91 0.62 -19.21
C LYS A 243 8.88 0.64 -20.35
N SER A 244 7.61 0.36 -20.05
CA SER A 244 6.52 0.42 -21.02
C SER A 244 5.15 0.54 -20.34
N GLN A 245 4.17 1.12 -21.05
CA GLN A 245 2.79 1.18 -20.58
C GLN A 245 2.13 -0.22 -20.52
N ALA A 246 2.58 -1.17 -21.34
CA ALA A 246 2.15 -2.57 -21.25
C ALA A 246 2.56 -3.21 -19.91
N ALA A 247 3.75 -2.88 -19.41
CA ALA A 247 4.19 -3.34 -18.08
C ALA A 247 3.35 -2.71 -16.95
N VAL A 248 2.98 -1.42 -17.06
CA VAL A 248 2.09 -0.74 -16.11
C VAL A 248 0.75 -1.47 -16.02
N ARG A 249 0.10 -1.73 -17.16
CA ARG A 249 -1.20 -2.44 -17.21
C ARG A 249 -1.15 -3.82 -16.58
N LYS A 250 -0.12 -4.62 -16.94
CA LYS A 250 0.07 -5.94 -16.36
C LYS A 250 0.33 -5.88 -14.85
N ALA A 251 1.14 -4.92 -14.41
CA ALA A 251 1.47 -4.75 -12.99
C ALA A 251 0.24 -4.41 -12.16
N THR A 252 -0.62 -3.50 -12.61
CA THR A 252 -1.88 -3.15 -11.92
C THR A 252 -2.79 -4.37 -11.79
N THR A 253 -2.96 -5.16 -12.87
CA THR A 253 -3.80 -6.37 -12.83
C THR A 253 -3.25 -7.44 -11.89
N ILE A 254 -1.95 -7.77 -12.01
CA ILE A 254 -1.31 -8.80 -11.17
C ILE A 254 -1.33 -8.36 -9.70
N GLY A 255 -0.94 -7.11 -9.43
CA GLY A 255 -0.94 -6.57 -8.07
C GLY A 255 -2.33 -6.63 -7.43
N PHE A 256 -3.37 -6.22 -8.15
CA PHE A 256 -4.76 -6.31 -7.68
C PHE A 256 -5.16 -7.74 -7.33
N LEU A 257 -4.98 -8.69 -8.26
CA LEU A 257 -5.43 -10.08 -8.05
C LEU A 257 -4.70 -10.77 -6.90
N VAL A 258 -3.37 -10.58 -6.81
CA VAL A 258 -2.57 -11.14 -5.71
C VAL A 258 -2.99 -10.54 -4.36
N THR A 259 -3.15 -9.23 -4.30
CA THR A 259 -3.53 -8.57 -3.05
C THR A 259 -4.94 -8.93 -2.61
N LEU A 260 -5.92 -8.97 -3.54
CA LEU A 260 -7.30 -9.41 -3.24
C LEU A 260 -7.31 -10.83 -2.68
N ALA A 261 -6.60 -11.76 -3.30
CA ALA A 261 -6.53 -13.15 -2.83
C ALA A 261 -5.93 -13.23 -1.41
N LEU A 262 -4.85 -12.49 -1.14
CA LEU A 262 -4.24 -12.45 0.19
C LEU A 262 -5.19 -11.86 1.25
N TYR A 263 -5.89 -10.77 0.94
CA TYR A 263 -6.83 -10.15 1.87
C TYR A 263 -8.00 -11.06 2.21
N ILE A 264 -8.59 -11.75 1.22
CA ILE A 264 -9.64 -12.72 1.43
C ILE A 264 -9.18 -13.83 2.38
N VAL A 265 -8.03 -14.45 2.08
CA VAL A 265 -7.52 -15.58 2.87
C VAL A 265 -7.18 -15.13 4.29
N VAL A 266 -6.45 -14.02 4.46
CA VAL A 266 -6.03 -13.52 5.77
C VAL A 266 -7.21 -13.13 6.65
N SER A 267 -8.28 -12.56 6.09
CA SER A 267 -9.46 -12.17 6.86
C SER A 267 -10.36 -13.34 7.26
N LEU A 268 -10.47 -14.38 6.42
CA LEU A 268 -11.39 -15.48 6.64
C LEU A 268 -10.78 -16.66 7.41
N LEU A 269 -9.49 -16.94 7.18
CA LEU A 269 -8.84 -18.13 7.74
C LEU A 269 -8.90 -18.21 9.27
N PRO A 270 -8.69 -17.12 10.04
CA PRO A 270 -8.78 -17.15 11.50
C PRO A 270 -10.16 -17.52 12.04
N LEU A 271 -11.23 -17.23 11.28
CA LEU A 271 -12.61 -17.58 11.65
C LEU A 271 -12.90 -19.09 11.64
N GLY A 272 -12.00 -19.89 11.07
CA GLY A 272 -12.02 -21.35 11.22
C GLY A 272 -11.25 -21.86 12.43
N VAL A 273 -10.65 -20.98 13.23
CA VAL A 273 -9.90 -21.33 14.45
C VAL A 273 -10.57 -20.75 15.68
N TYR A 274 -11.07 -19.52 15.60
CA TYR A 274 -11.69 -18.75 16.67
C TYR A 274 -13.04 -18.21 16.24
N SER A 275 -13.92 -17.96 17.22
CA SER A 275 -15.21 -17.32 16.96
C SER A 275 -15.02 -15.88 16.43
N GLN A 276 -16.05 -15.37 15.72
CA GLN A 276 -16.05 -13.98 15.24
C GLN A 276 -15.77 -12.98 16.36
N ALA A 277 -16.49 -13.10 17.49
CA ALA A 277 -16.35 -12.19 18.62
C ALA A 277 -14.93 -12.20 19.21
N GLU A 278 -14.30 -13.38 19.25
CA GLU A 278 -12.94 -13.56 19.73
C GLU A 278 -11.93 -12.89 18.79
N VAL A 279 -12.03 -13.13 17.47
CA VAL A 279 -11.15 -12.48 16.49
C VAL A 279 -11.36 -10.98 16.48
N GLY A 280 -12.60 -10.51 16.55
CA GLY A 280 -12.95 -9.09 16.55
C GLY A 280 -12.47 -8.30 17.77
N SER A 281 -12.21 -8.99 18.90
CA SER A 281 -11.70 -8.39 20.15
C SER A 281 -10.19 -8.53 20.34
N MET A 282 -9.45 -9.13 19.39
CA MET A 282 -8.00 -9.31 19.51
C MET A 282 -7.26 -7.98 19.46
N ALA A 283 -6.15 -7.92 20.21
CA ALA A 283 -5.27 -6.76 20.20
C ALA A 283 -4.51 -6.62 18.86
N ASP A 284 -4.16 -5.39 18.51
CA ASP A 284 -3.35 -5.07 17.34
C ASP A 284 -1.84 -5.37 17.59
N PRO A 285 -1.13 -5.96 16.64
CA PRO A 285 -1.61 -6.54 15.38
C PRO A 285 -2.33 -7.88 15.59
N SER A 286 -3.57 -8.02 15.13
CA SER A 286 -4.38 -9.22 15.37
C SER A 286 -3.74 -10.51 14.83
N MET A 287 -2.99 -10.46 13.73
CA MET A 287 -2.20 -11.61 13.28
C MET A 287 -1.17 -12.05 14.32
N ALA A 288 -0.55 -11.10 15.06
CA ALA A 288 0.39 -11.45 16.13
C ALA A 288 -0.34 -12.10 17.32
N ALA A 289 -1.49 -11.57 17.70
CA ALA A 289 -2.33 -12.14 18.75
C ALA A 289 -2.79 -13.58 18.41
N ILE A 290 -3.23 -13.83 17.18
CA ILE A 290 -3.59 -15.15 16.67
C ILE A 290 -2.40 -16.10 16.73
N MET A 291 -1.23 -15.66 16.24
CA MET A 291 -0.03 -16.49 16.24
C MET A 291 0.48 -16.77 17.66
N LEU A 292 0.43 -15.82 18.57
CA LEU A 292 0.77 -16.02 19.98
C LEU A 292 -0.11 -17.10 20.60
N LYS A 293 -1.42 -16.99 20.38
CA LYS A 293 -2.41 -17.89 20.99
C LYS A 293 -2.36 -19.30 20.43
N SER A 294 -2.12 -19.45 19.11
CA SER A 294 -2.11 -20.76 18.44
C SER A 294 -0.73 -21.43 18.45
N PHE A 295 0.35 -20.66 18.37
CA PHE A 295 1.69 -21.18 18.09
C PHE A 295 2.76 -20.65 19.04
N GLY A 296 2.41 -19.76 19.98
CA GLY A 296 3.31 -19.23 20.99
C GLY A 296 4.16 -18.04 20.55
N LYS A 297 5.11 -17.68 21.40
CA LYS A 297 5.90 -16.42 21.33
C LYS A 297 6.66 -16.21 20.03
N TRP A 298 7.15 -17.26 19.38
CA TRP A 298 7.88 -17.14 18.12
C TRP A 298 7.02 -16.56 17.00
N GLY A 299 5.75 -16.96 16.96
CA GLY A 299 4.81 -16.46 15.95
C GLY A 299 4.47 -14.98 16.14
N GLU A 300 4.32 -14.56 17.38
CA GLU A 300 4.13 -13.13 17.72
C GLU A 300 5.33 -12.28 17.32
N ILE A 301 6.55 -12.71 17.64
CA ILE A 301 7.79 -12.02 17.26
C ILE A 301 7.90 -11.90 15.74
N MET A 302 7.67 -13.02 15.04
CA MET A 302 7.73 -13.05 13.57
C MET A 302 6.76 -12.05 12.92
N VAL A 303 5.52 -11.98 13.41
CA VAL A 303 4.52 -11.06 12.87
C VAL A 303 4.90 -9.61 13.17
N ASN A 304 5.29 -9.26 14.39
CA ASN A 304 5.71 -7.91 14.74
C ASN A 304 6.92 -7.44 13.91
N ALA A 305 7.92 -8.31 13.71
CA ALA A 305 9.03 -8.02 12.80
C ALA A 305 8.53 -7.81 11.35
N GLY A 306 7.57 -8.63 10.91
CA GLY A 306 6.92 -8.50 9.61
C GLY A 306 6.21 -7.18 9.41
N VAL A 307 5.50 -6.67 10.43
CA VAL A 307 4.86 -5.34 10.40
C VAL A 307 5.89 -4.25 10.13
N ILE A 308 7.00 -4.25 10.87
CA ILE A 308 8.07 -3.25 10.70
C ILE A 308 8.61 -3.27 9.26
N VAL A 309 9.00 -4.45 8.76
CA VAL A 309 9.50 -4.59 7.38
C VAL A 309 8.45 -4.16 6.36
N SER A 310 7.18 -4.52 6.59
CA SER A 310 6.07 -4.16 5.72
C SER A 310 5.89 -2.65 5.62
N VAL A 311 5.79 -1.98 6.76
CA VAL A 311 5.54 -0.54 6.81
C VAL A 311 6.72 0.24 6.21
N LEU A 312 7.97 -0.11 6.56
CA LEU A 312 9.17 0.53 6.01
C LEU A 312 9.26 0.37 4.49
N SER A 313 8.93 -0.82 3.97
CA SER A 313 8.91 -1.07 2.52
C SER A 313 7.81 -0.26 1.81
N SER A 314 6.61 -0.20 2.38
CA SER A 314 5.50 0.60 1.85
C SER A 314 5.81 2.09 1.91
N TRP A 315 6.39 2.57 3.01
CA TRP A 315 6.82 3.95 3.15
C TRP A 315 7.74 4.40 2.01
N LEU A 316 8.73 3.56 1.68
CA LEU A 316 9.66 3.87 0.59
C LEU A 316 8.94 3.97 -0.78
N VAL A 317 7.93 3.13 -1.03
CA VAL A 317 7.12 3.20 -2.25
C VAL A 317 6.26 4.45 -2.27
N TRP A 318 5.61 4.79 -1.18
CA TRP A 318 4.80 6.00 -1.08
C TRP A 318 5.66 7.26 -1.21
N MET A 319 6.88 7.28 -0.66
CA MET A 319 7.84 8.37 -0.91
C MET A 319 8.14 8.54 -2.41
N LEU A 320 8.34 7.43 -3.15
CA LEU A 320 8.53 7.47 -4.60
C LEU A 320 7.32 8.08 -5.30
N MET A 321 6.10 7.62 -4.97
CA MET A 321 4.86 8.11 -5.58
C MET A 321 4.61 9.59 -5.27
N LEU A 322 4.84 10.01 -4.03
CA LEU A 322 4.67 11.40 -3.58
C LEU A 322 5.75 12.33 -4.14
N GLY A 323 6.89 11.82 -4.53
CA GLY A 323 7.89 12.59 -5.28
C GLY A 323 7.45 12.85 -6.72
N GLU A 324 6.89 11.84 -7.40
CA GLU A 324 6.50 11.92 -8.81
C GLU A 324 5.25 12.80 -9.04
N MET A 325 4.33 12.88 -8.10
CA MET A 325 3.07 13.64 -8.27
C MET A 325 3.30 15.15 -8.41
N PRO A 326 4.01 15.86 -7.48
CA PRO A 326 4.28 17.29 -7.63
C PRO A 326 5.19 17.59 -8.83
N LEU A 327 6.17 16.69 -9.14
CA LEU A 327 7.01 16.82 -10.32
C LEU A 327 6.17 16.86 -11.60
N ALA A 328 5.26 15.91 -11.76
CA ALA A 328 4.42 15.81 -12.94
C ALA A 328 3.46 17.00 -13.05
N ALA A 329 2.79 17.40 -11.96
CA ALA A 329 1.91 18.55 -11.90
C ALA A 329 2.64 19.88 -12.21
N SER A 330 3.92 19.98 -11.80
CA SER A 330 4.75 21.14 -12.07
C SER A 330 5.21 21.22 -13.54
N LYS A 331 5.52 20.07 -14.16
CA LYS A 331 5.82 19.99 -15.61
C LYS A 331 4.64 20.44 -16.48
N SER A 332 3.41 20.26 -16.03
CA SER A 332 2.19 20.76 -16.71
C SER A 332 1.83 22.20 -16.32
N GLY A 333 2.61 22.85 -15.46
CA GLY A 333 2.36 24.24 -15.05
C GLY A 333 1.21 24.41 -14.04
N ILE A 334 0.79 23.35 -13.37
CA ILE A 334 -0.24 23.36 -12.32
C ILE A 334 0.36 23.63 -10.93
N PHE A 335 1.56 23.07 -10.67
CA PHE A 335 2.31 23.33 -9.45
C PHE A 335 3.47 24.30 -9.69
N PRO A 336 4.05 24.89 -8.61
CA PRO A 336 5.21 25.79 -8.71
C PRO A 336 6.40 25.13 -9.42
N LYS A 337 7.09 25.88 -10.27
CA LYS A 337 8.22 25.40 -11.09
C LYS A 337 9.38 24.80 -10.26
N MET A 338 9.49 25.15 -8.98
CA MET A 338 10.53 24.60 -8.09
C MET A 338 10.48 23.06 -7.99
N PHE A 339 9.32 22.43 -8.17
CA PHE A 339 9.16 20.98 -8.10
C PHE A 339 9.65 20.22 -9.36
N VAL A 340 10.03 20.93 -10.43
CA VAL A 340 10.55 20.29 -11.67
C VAL A 340 11.95 19.72 -11.49
N LYS A 341 12.66 20.10 -10.42
CA LYS A 341 14.06 19.72 -10.23
C LYS A 341 14.24 18.23 -9.93
N GLU A 342 14.97 17.55 -10.81
CA GLU A 342 15.44 16.18 -10.64
C GLU A 342 16.95 16.15 -10.36
N ASN A 343 17.41 15.17 -9.57
CA ASN A 343 18.82 14.94 -9.32
C ASN A 343 19.46 14.08 -10.43
N LYS A 344 20.77 13.82 -10.34
CA LYS A 344 21.52 12.99 -11.31
C LYS A 344 20.97 11.55 -11.47
N ASN A 345 20.22 11.06 -10.49
CA ASN A 345 19.59 9.74 -10.52
C ASN A 345 18.17 9.77 -11.14
N GLY A 346 17.68 10.93 -11.56
CA GLY A 346 16.33 11.14 -12.07
C GLY A 346 15.26 11.11 -10.98
N SER A 347 15.62 11.35 -9.71
CA SER A 347 14.66 11.51 -8.61
C SER A 347 14.20 12.97 -8.50
N PRO A 348 12.91 13.22 -8.21
CA PRO A 348 12.33 14.53 -8.02
C PRO A 348 12.76 15.14 -6.67
N SER A 349 14.00 15.63 -6.60
CA SER A 349 14.65 15.98 -5.33
C SER A 349 13.91 17.05 -4.54
N THR A 350 13.38 18.08 -5.20
CA THR A 350 12.63 19.15 -4.52
C THR A 350 11.26 18.65 -4.02
N SER A 351 10.55 17.84 -4.83
CA SER A 351 9.29 17.23 -4.42
C SER A 351 9.47 16.37 -3.19
N LEU A 352 10.47 15.48 -3.21
CA LEU A 352 10.81 14.62 -2.08
C LEU A 352 11.18 15.41 -0.83
N LEU A 353 11.96 16.49 -0.97
CA LEU A 353 12.34 17.35 0.15
C LEU A 353 11.10 17.99 0.81
N TRP A 354 10.22 18.60 0.02
CA TRP A 354 9.01 19.22 0.56
C TRP A 354 8.05 18.21 1.16
N THR A 355 7.90 17.04 0.54
CA THR A 355 7.14 15.92 1.14
C THR A 355 7.71 15.57 2.52
N THR A 356 9.02 15.41 2.62
CA THR A 356 9.70 15.08 3.88
C THR A 356 9.53 16.19 4.94
N ILE A 357 9.62 17.45 4.54
CA ILE A 357 9.41 18.60 5.46
C ILE A 357 7.97 18.60 5.98
N VAL A 358 6.96 18.41 5.11
CA VAL A 358 5.57 18.35 5.54
C VAL A 358 5.36 17.20 6.52
N VAL A 359 5.85 15.99 6.20
CA VAL A 359 5.78 14.83 7.09
C VAL A 359 6.44 15.12 8.43
N GLN A 360 7.66 15.72 8.42
CA GLN A 360 8.40 16.07 9.64
C GLN A 360 7.64 17.06 10.51
N VAL A 361 7.10 18.13 9.92
CA VAL A 361 6.33 19.14 10.67
C VAL A 361 5.09 18.49 11.30
N VAL A 362 4.33 17.72 10.53
CA VAL A 362 3.12 17.05 11.07
C VAL A 362 3.48 16.04 12.15
N LEU A 363 4.58 15.28 11.98
CA LEU A 363 5.05 14.33 13.00
C LEU A 363 5.42 14.99 14.33
N ILE A 364 5.96 16.23 14.29
CA ILE A 364 6.33 16.97 15.52
C ILE A 364 5.08 17.47 16.27
N ILE A 365 3.99 17.75 15.56
CA ILE A 365 2.77 18.30 16.15
C ILE A 365 1.71 17.23 16.44
N SER A 366 1.93 15.96 16.04
CA SER A 366 1.04 14.82 16.28
C SER A 366 1.27 14.21 17.68
#